data_fcb60667f7b92fe5ffc7592a5179f0a8
#
_entry.id   fcb60667f7b92fe5ffc7592a5179f0a8
#
_cell.length_a   1.000
_cell.length_b   1.000
_cell.length_c   1.000
_cell.angle_alpha   90.00
_cell.angle_beta   90.00
_cell.angle_gamma   90.00
#
_symmetry.space_group_name_H-M   'P 1'
#
loop_
_entity.id
_entity.type
_entity.pdbx_description
1 polymer ?
#
loop_
_entity_poly.entity_id
_entity_poly.type
_entity_poly.pdbx_seq_one_letter_code
_entity_poly.pdbx_strand_id
1 'polypeptide(L)'
;GHTRIACITGPLDKTPARLRLEGYLSAMERAGLAIPDGYRITGDFEFNGGFEAMQKLLALKPRPQAVFIGNDAMAFGAYQALYQAGLRVPDDMAVIGYDDIELASYMTPPLTTIHQPKDELGELAIDVLIHRMAQPTLQQQRLQLTPVLMERGSV
;
A
#
# COMPACT_ATOMS: atom_id res chain seq x y z
N GLY A 1 -1.88 14.59 11.36
CA GLY A 1 -0.90 14.95 12.36
C GLY A 1 -0.16 13.79 13.02
N HIS A 2 -0.18 12.55 12.43
CA HIS A 2 0.56 11.40 12.97
C HIS A 2 2.07 11.54 12.74
N THR A 3 2.85 11.17 13.76
CA THR A 3 4.33 11.21 13.70
C THR A 3 4.96 9.81 13.81
N ARG A 4 4.24 8.83 14.33
CA ARG A 4 4.66 7.43 14.43
C ARG A 4 3.95 6.61 13.35
N ILE A 5 4.53 6.56 12.17
CA ILE A 5 3.96 5.91 10.99
C ILE A 5 4.78 4.66 10.69
N ALA A 6 4.15 3.50 10.60
CA ALA A 6 4.76 2.24 10.22
C ALA A 6 4.53 1.91 8.75
N CYS A 7 5.27 0.90 8.26
CA CYS A 7 5.10 0.36 6.92
C CYS A 7 5.08 -1.18 6.94
N ILE A 8 4.07 -1.77 6.32
CA ILE A 8 4.05 -3.20 5.99
C ILE A 8 4.31 -3.31 4.49
N THR A 9 5.48 -3.81 4.11
CA THR A 9 5.87 -3.98 2.71
C THR A 9 5.37 -5.32 2.15
N GLY A 10 5.37 -5.49 0.83
CA GLY A 10 5.39 -6.83 0.23
C GLY A 10 6.80 -7.45 0.25
N PRO A 11 6.98 -8.63 -0.38
CA PRO A 11 8.27 -9.29 -0.50
C PRO A 11 9.29 -8.39 -1.22
N LEU A 12 10.44 -8.14 -0.60
CA LEU A 12 11.41 -7.17 -1.11
C LEU A 12 12.22 -7.67 -2.33
N ASP A 13 12.08 -8.93 -2.72
CA ASP A 13 12.54 -9.44 -4.02
C ASP A 13 11.67 -8.95 -5.19
N LYS A 14 10.48 -8.41 -4.92
CA LYS A 14 9.56 -7.84 -5.91
C LYS A 14 9.78 -6.33 -6.06
N THR A 15 9.95 -5.89 -7.31
CA THR A 15 10.15 -4.46 -7.62
C THR A 15 9.05 -3.55 -7.09
N PRO A 16 7.73 -3.88 -7.21
CA PRO A 16 6.68 -3.02 -6.64
C PRO A 16 6.82 -2.81 -5.13
N ALA A 17 7.20 -3.84 -4.38
CA ALA A 17 7.39 -3.74 -2.93
C ALA A 17 8.54 -2.78 -2.57
N ARG A 18 9.67 -2.90 -3.29
CA ARG A 18 10.82 -1.98 -3.09
C ARG A 18 10.47 -0.53 -3.40
N LEU A 19 9.83 -0.28 -4.53
CA LEU A 19 9.46 1.09 -4.94
C LEU A 19 8.47 1.73 -3.97
N ARG A 20 7.49 0.98 -3.46
CA ARG A 20 6.55 1.45 -2.44
C ARG A 20 7.25 1.75 -1.12
N LEU A 21 8.20 0.91 -0.72
CA LEU A 21 9.03 1.16 0.47
C LEU A 21 9.92 2.40 0.29
N GLU A 22 10.58 2.56 -0.84
CA GLU A 22 11.38 3.75 -1.15
C GLU A 22 10.55 5.03 -1.08
N GLY A 23 9.31 5.00 -1.61
CA GLY A 23 8.36 6.11 -1.49
C GLY A 23 8.03 6.45 -0.04
N TYR A 24 7.75 5.44 0.79
CA TYR A 24 7.53 5.64 2.23
C TYR A 24 8.76 6.25 2.92
N LEU A 25 9.95 5.69 2.70
CA LEU A 25 11.19 6.18 3.30
C LEU A 25 11.46 7.64 2.93
N SER A 26 11.33 7.97 1.64
CA SER A 26 11.50 9.34 1.14
C SER A 26 10.46 10.31 1.74
N ALA A 27 9.22 9.87 1.93
CA ALA A 27 8.19 10.70 2.56
C ALA A 27 8.50 10.99 4.04
N MET A 28 8.92 9.96 4.79
CA MET A 28 9.32 10.10 6.19
C MET A 28 10.51 11.04 6.35
N GLU A 29 11.53 10.91 5.50
CA GLU A 29 12.72 11.77 5.48
C GLU A 29 12.34 13.23 5.20
N ARG A 30 11.55 13.49 4.14
CA ARG A 30 11.08 14.85 3.82
C ARG A 30 10.27 15.50 4.93
N ALA A 31 9.52 14.68 5.68
CA ALA A 31 8.75 15.14 6.84
C ALA A 31 9.59 15.32 8.12
N GLY A 32 10.86 14.94 8.11
CA GLY A 32 11.72 14.95 9.30
C GLY A 32 11.27 13.96 10.38
N LEU A 33 10.56 12.89 10.00
CA LEU A 33 10.01 11.89 10.91
C LEU A 33 10.95 10.70 11.04
N ALA A 34 11.29 10.34 12.28
CA ALA A 34 12.08 9.15 12.55
C ALA A 34 11.23 7.87 12.33
N ILE A 35 11.90 6.81 11.89
CA ILE A 35 11.32 5.48 11.77
C ILE A 35 11.90 4.60 12.87
N PRO A 36 11.16 4.35 13.97
CA PRO A 36 11.64 3.48 15.04
C PRO A 36 11.92 2.05 14.57
N ASP A 37 12.80 1.37 15.27
CA ASP A 37 13.08 -0.04 15.01
C ASP A 37 11.79 -0.87 15.10
N GLY A 38 11.62 -1.80 14.16
CA GLY A 38 10.44 -2.65 14.08
C GLY A 38 9.24 -2.03 13.35
N TYR A 39 9.26 -0.73 12.98
CA TYR A 39 8.15 -0.09 12.25
C TYR A 39 8.10 -0.47 10.76
N ARG A 40 9.08 -1.19 10.26
CA ARG A 40 9.10 -1.74 8.90
C ARG A 40 9.02 -3.26 9.00
N ILE A 41 7.94 -3.82 8.50
CA ILE A 41 7.70 -5.26 8.50
C ILE A 41 7.45 -5.72 7.08
N THR A 42 8.10 -6.81 6.69
CA THR A 42 7.87 -7.44 5.39
C THR A 42 6.71 -8.42 5.50
N GLY A 43 5.70 -8.23 4.66
CA GLY A 43 4.61 -9.15 4.40
C GLY A 43 4.84 -9.91 3.09
N ASP A 44 3.78 -10.51 2.56
CA ASP A 44 3.80 -11.44 1.43
C ASP A 44 2.85 -11.08 0.29
N PHE A 45 2.14 -9.94 0.40
CA PHE A 45 1.04 -9.49 -0.44
C PHE A 45 -0.28 -10.24 -0.23
N GLU A 46 -0.36 -11.16 0.74
CA GLU A 46 -1.53 -11.94 1.07
C GLU A 46 -2.18 -11.47 2.38
N PHE A 47 -3.44 -11.85 2.59
CA PHE A 47 -4.20 -11.49 3.79
C PHE A 47 -3.49 -11.91 5.09
N ASN A 48 -2.97 -13.14 5.11
CA ASN A 48 -2.35 -13.68 6.32
C ASN A 48 -1.05 -12.95 6.68
N GLY A 49 -0.23 -12.63 5.67
CA GLY A 49 0.98 -11.83 5.90
C GLY A 49 0.69 -10.44 6.46
N GLY A 50 -0.40 -9.81 6.00
CA GLY A 50 -0.88 -8.54 6.54
C GLY A 50 -1.33 -8.66 8.00
N PHE A 51 -2.07 -9.72 8.33
CA PHE A 51 -2.51 -10.02 9.70
C PHE A 51 -1.34 -10.22 10.66
N GLU A 52 -0.39 -11.09 10.30
CA GLU A 52 0.79 -11.38 11.12
C GLU A 52 1.71 -10.15 11.30
N ALA A 53 1.88 -9.38 10.21
CA ALA A 53 2.67 -8.15 10.26
C ALA A 53 2.03 -7.13 11.21
N MET A 54 0.71 -6.94 11.15
CA MET A 54 0.00 -6.03 12.04
C MET A 54 0.10 -6.50 13.49
N GLN A 55 -0.02 -7.78 13.80
CA GLN A 55 0.17 -8.29 15.16
C GLN A 55 1.56 -7.92 15.72
N LYS A 56 2.62 -8.01 14.90
CA LYS A 56 3.97 -7.59 15.30
C LYS A 56 4.03 -6.09 15.58
N LEU A 57 3.40 -5.24 14.76
CA LEU A 57 3.34 -3.79 15.00
C LEU A 57 2.59 -3.46 16.29
N LEU A 58 1.50 -4.17 16.58
CA LEU A 58 0.71 -3.95 17.79
C LEU A 58 1.44 -4.30 19.08
N ALA A 59 2.42 -5.20 19.01
CA ALA A 59 3.27 -5.58 20.16
C ALA A 59 4.34 -4.54 20.49
N LEU A 60 4.62 -3.58 19.59
CA LEU A 60 5.66 -2.57 19.80
C LEU A 60 5.26 -1.51 20.83
N LYS A 61 6.30 -0.96 21.49
CA LYS A 61 6.18 0.17 22.41
C LYS A 61 7.26 1.21 22.11
N PRO A 62 6.89 2.43 21.70
CA PRO A 62 5.52 2.90 21.47
C PRO A 62 4.90 2.20 20.24
N ARG A 63 3.55 2.06 20.24
CA ARG A 63 2.80 1.56 19.09
C ARG A 63 2.70 2.63 18.00
N PRO A 64 2.71 2.26 16.70
CA PRO A 64 2.41 3.20 15.62
C PRO A 64 1.03 3.83 15.77
N GLN A 65 0.85 5.02 15.21
CA GLN A 65 -0.42 5.73 15.11
C GLN A 65 -1.07 5.55 13.74
N ALA A 66 -0.23 5.28 12.73
CA ALA A 66 -0.67 5.06 11.37
C ALA A 66 0.22 3.99 10.71
N VAL A 67 -0.30 3.34 9.67
CA VAL A 67 0.43 2.36 8.89
C VAL A 67 0.13 2.51 7.40
N PHE A 68 1.20 2.55 6.59
CA PHE A 68 1.13 2.35 5.15
C PHE A 68 1.34 0.88 4.84
N ILE A 69 0.43 0.28 4.10
CA ILE A 69 0.45 -1.14 3.76
C ILE A 69 0.59 -1.29 2.26
N GLY A 70 1.53 -2.14 1.85
CA GLY A 70 1.99 -2.29 0.48
C GLY A 70 0.95 -2.81 -0.52
N ASN A 71 -0.19 -3.37 -0.07
CA ASN A 71 -1.36 -3.64 -0.90
C ASN A 71 -2.63 -3.79 -0.05
N ASP A 72 -3.79 -3.77 -0.69
CA ASP A 72 -5.09 -3.84 -0.02
C ASP A 72 -5.38 -5.22 0.57
N ALA A 73 -4.88 -6.31 -0.03
CA ALA A 73 -5.05 -7.64 0.52
C ALA A 73 -4.42 -7.75 1.92
N MET A 74 -3.18 -7.27 2.09
CA MET A 74 -2.56 -7.19 3.42
C MET A 74 -3.30 -6.22 4.34
N ALA A 75 -3.88 -5.11 3.82
CA ALA A 75 -4.65 -4.19 4.63
C ALA A 75 -5.90 -4.85 5.24
N PHE A 76 -6.55 -5.76 4.52
CA PHE A 76 -7.63 -6.59 5.06
C PHE A 76 -7.17 -7.42 6.26
N GLY A 77 -6.04 -8.12 6.11
CA GLY A 77 -5.46 -8.88 7.21
C GLY A 77 -5.14 -8.00 8.42
N ALA A 78 -4.59 -6.82 8.16
CA ALA A 78 -4.29 -5.84 9.20
C ALA A 78 -5.55 -5.36 9.94
N TYR A 79 -6.66 -5.11 9.23
CA TYR A 79 -7.94 -4.78 9.86
C TYR A 79 -8.44 -5.88 10.77
N GLN A 80 -8.31 -7.14 10.35
CA GLN A 80 -8.68 -8.28 11.19
C GLN A 80 -7.85 -8.33 12.48
N ALA A 81 -6.55 -8.06 12.41
CA ALA A 81 -5.69 -8.00 13.59
C ALA A 81 -6.06 -6.84 14.53
N LEU A 82 -6.36 -5.66 13.97
CA LEU A 82 -6.84 -4.51 14.74
C LEU A 82 -8.17 -4.80 15.43
N TYR A 83 -9.13 -5.39 14.70
CA TYR A 83 -10.42 -5.80 15.25
C TYR A 83 -10.27 -6.79 16.42
N GLN A 84 -9.43 -7.82 16.27
CA GLN A 84 -9.15 -8.78 17.34
C GLN A 84 -8.49 -8.14 18.58
N ALA A 85 -7.70 -7.09 18.35
CA ALA A 85 -7.09 -6.31 19.44
C ALA A 85 -8.05 -5.29 20.07
N GLY A 86 -9.30 -5.18 19.61
CA GLY A 86 -10.28 -4.22 20.09
C GLY A 86 -9.95 -2.76 19.71
N LEU A 87 -9.18 -2.55 18.63
CA LEU A 87 -8.74 -1.25 18.15
C LEU A 87 -9.58 -0.79 16.97
N ARG A 88 -9.85 0.50 16.93
CA ARG A 88 -10.68 1.13 15.90
C ARG A 88 -9.82 1.80 14.84
N VAL A 89 -10.24 1.68 13.61
CA VAL A 89 -9.73 2.43 12.46
C VAL A 89 -10.72 3.58 12.20
N PRO A 90 -10.27 4.83 12.06
CA PRO A 90 -8.88 5.31 12.17
C PRO A 90 -8.48 5.74 13.60
N ASP A 91 -9.41 5.77 14.57
CA ASP A 91 -9.25 6.44 15.86
C ASP A 91 -8.01 5.97 16.64
N ASP A 92 -7.75 4.65 16.66
CA ASP A 92 -6.62 4.05 17.39
C ASP A 92 -5.44 3.74 16.46
N MET A 93 -5.70 3.55 15.14
CA MET A 93 -4.71 3.31 14.11
C MET A 93 -5.26 3.72 12.74
N ALA A 94 -4.67 4.73 12.12
CA ALA A 94 -4.95 5.07 10.73
C ALA A 94 -4.29 4.06 9.77
N VAL A 95 -4.98 3.71 8.68
CA VAL A 95 -4.52 2.71 7.72
C VAL A 95 -4.64 3.23 6.30
N ILE A 96 -3.57 3.14 5.51
CA ILE A 96 -3.58 3.39 4.06
C ILE A 96 -3.12 2.12 3.34
N GLY A 97 -3.88 1.71 2.32
CA GLY A 97 -3.57 0.60 1.43
C GLY A 97 -2.95 1.03 0.09
N TYR A 98 -2.92 0.10 -0.83
CA TYR A 98 -2.46 0.28 -2.21
C TYR A 98 -3.13 -0.77 -3.10
N ASP A 99 -3.57 -0.40 -4.28
CA ASP A 99 -4.16 -1.11 -5.42
C ASP A 99 -5.60 -0.69 -5.73
N ASP A 100 -6.37 -0.19 -4.77
CA ASP A 100 -7.79 0.14 -4.86
C ASP A 100 -8.61 -1.02 -5.45
N ILE A 101 -8.54 -2.18 -4.78
CA ILE A 101 -9.39 -3.30 -5.13
C ILE A 101 -10.84 -3.03 -4.67
N GLU A 102 -11.82 -3.63 -5.34
CA GLU A 102 -13.24 -3.39 -5.06
C GLU A 102 -13.58 -3.53 -3.57
N LEU A 103 -13.03 -4.55 -2.92
CA LEU A 103 -13.25 -4.82 -1.49
C LEU A 103 -12.80 -3.67 -0.58
N ALA A 104 -11.87 -2.80 -0.99
CA ALA A 104 -11.41 -1.67 -0.18
C ALA A 104 -12.56 -0.72 0.18
N SER A 105 -13.55 -0.58 -0.71
CA SER A 105 -14.74 0.26 -0.49
C SER A 105 -15.75 -0.34 0.47
N TYR A 106 -15.72 -1.66 0.70
CA TYR A 106 -16.64 -2.40 1.58
C TYR A 106 -16.06 -2.68 2.98
N MET A 107 -14.83 -2.28 3.24
CA MET A 107 -14.26 -2.37 4.59
C MET A 107 -15.00 -1.44 5.56
N THR A 108 -14.88 -1.70 6.85
CA THR A 108 -15.49 -0.86 7.90
C THR A 108 -14.41 -0.38 8.86
N PRO A 109 -14.04 0.92 8.80
CA PRO A 109 -14.43 1.89 7.77
C PRO A 109 -13.84 1.57 6.39
N PRO A 110 -14.37 2.18 5.28
CA PRO A 110 -13.81 2.00 3.95
C PRO A 110 -12.35 2.43 3.88
N LEU A 111 -11.51 1.63 3.20
CA LEU A 111 -10.06 1.81 3.15
C LEU A 111 -9.65 2.95 2.21
N THR A 112 -8.93 3.92 2.73
CA THR A 112 -8.14 4.87 1.96
C THR A 112 -6.98 4.13 1.30
N THR A 113 -6.82 4.26 0.00
CA THR A 113 -5.85 3.46 -0.77
C THR A 113 -5.36 4.21 -2.01
N ILE A 114 -4.29 3.73 -2.62
CA ILE A 114 -3.77 4.27 -3.88
C ILE A 114 -4.39 3.50 -5.04
N HIS A 115 -5.22 4.17 -5.84
CA HIS A 115 -5.78 3.62 -7.07
C HIS A 115 -4.71 3.51 -8.15
N GLN A 116 -4.56 2.32 -8.72
CA GLN A 116 -3.82 2.08 -9.96
C GLN A 116 -4.81 2.09 -11.13
N PRO A 117 -4.60 2.89 -12.19
CA PRO A 117 -5.51 2.95 -13.35
C PRO A 117 -5.35 1.69 -14.22
N LYS A 118 -5.88 0.56 -13.74
CA LYS A 118 -5.65 -0.79 -14.31
C LYS A 118 -6.28 -0.95 -15.69
N ASP A 119 -7.47 -0.37 -15.87
CA ASP A 119 -8.21 -0.43 -17.14
C ASP A 119 -7.47 0.36 -18.21
N GLU A 120 -7.09 1.61 -17.90
CA GLU A 120 -6.28 2.46 -18.79
C GLU A 120 -4.92 1.82 -19.10
N LEU A 121 -4.29 1.17 -18.13
CA LEU A 121 -3.04 0.44 -18.34
C LEU A 121 -3.23 -0.74 -19.30
N GLY A 122 -4.35 -1.47 -19.17
CA GLY A 122 -4.70 -2.57 -20.07
C GLY A 122 -4.93 -2.10 -21.50
N GLU A 123 -5.73 -1.05 -21.68
CA GLU A 123 -6.00 -0.43 -22.99
C GLU A 123 -4.69 0.04 -23.64
N LEU A 124 -3.91 0.82 -22.92
CA LEU A 124 -2.62 1.34 -23.41
C LEU A 124 -1.64 0.23 -23.80
N ALA A 125 -1.59 -0.87 -23.03
CA ALA A 125 -0.73 -2.00 -23.34
C ALA A 125 -1.12 -2.67 -24.66
N ILE A 126 -2.42 -2.84 -24.92
CA ILE A 126 -2.93 -3.41 -26.17
C ILE A 126 -2.70 -2.48 -27.34
N ASP A 127 -2.93 -1.18 -27.18
CA ASP A 127 -2.66 -0.19 -28.22
C ASP A 127 -1.19 -0.18 -28.65
N VAL A 128 -0.26 -0.19 -27.68
CA VAL A 128 1.17 -0.27 -27.95
C VAL A 128 1.53 -1.57 -28.68
N LEU A 129 0.93 -2.70 -28.28
CA LEU A 129 1.16 -3.99 -28.93
C LEU A 129 0.72 -3.97 -30.39
N ILE A 130 -0.51 -3.49 -30.67
CA ILE A 130 -1.05 -3.41 -32.04
C ILE A 130 -0.17 -2.51 -32.91
N HIS A 131 0.21 -1.32 -32.43
CA HIS A 131 1.08 -0.42 -33.16
C HIS A 131 2.46 -1.03 -33.46
N ARG A 132 3.06 -1.75 -32.51
CA ARG A 132 4.33 -2.43 -32.73
C ARG A 132 4.24 -3.62 -33.69
N MET A 133 3.14 -4.34 -33.69
CA MET A 133 2.89 -5.40 -34.68
C MET A 133 2.78 -4.84 -36.10
N ALA A 134 2.13 -3.67 -36.26
CA ALA A 134 2.02 -3.00 -37.55
C ALA A 134 3.35 -2.35 -38.01
N GLN A 135 4.20 -1.93 -37.06
CA GLN A 135 5.47 -1.25 -37.33
C GLN A 135 6.58 -1.80 -36.42
N PRO A 136 7.20 -2.96 -36.76
CA PRO A 136 8.18 -3.64 -35.89
C PRO A 136 9.46 -2.85 -35.61
N THR A 137 9.76 -1.83 -36.43
CA THR A 137 10.96 -0.97 -36.30
C THR A 137 10.75 0.23 -35.38
N LEU A 138 9.55 0.44 -34.81
CA LEU A 138 9.29 1.52 -33.84
C LEU A 138 10.21 1.41 -32.64
N GLN A 139 10.75 2.54 -32.21
CA GLN A 139 11.54 2.63 -30.99
C GLN A 139 10.70 2.21 -29.77
N GLN A 140 11.39 1.62 -28.81
CA GLN A 140 10.77 1.24 -27.52
C GLN A 140 10.31 2.51 -26.79
N GLN A 141 9.03 2.55 -26.41
CA GLN A 141 8.44 3.61 -25.62
C GLN A 141 8.30 3.15 -24.16
N ARG A 142 8.54 4.08 -23.24
CA ARG A 142 8.23 3.90 -21.82
C ARG A 142 7.10 4.83 -21.45
N LEU A 143 5.92 4.27 -21.22
CA LEU A 143 4.72 5.01 -20.82
C LEU A 143 4.52 4.84 -19.32
N GLN A 144 4.07 5.88 -18.65
CA GLN A 144 3.77 5.89 -17.22
C GLN A 144 2.38 6.48 -16.99
N LEU A 145 1.59 5.79 -16.18
CA LEU A 145 0.33 6.30 -15.66
C LEU A 145 0.50 6.75 -14.21
N THR A 146 -0.21 7.78 -13.82
CA THR A 146 -0.12 8.36 -12.48
C THR A 146 -1.16 7.71 -11.58
N PRO A 147 -0.77 7.05 -10.48
CA PRO A 147 -1.73 6.57 -9.49
C PRO A 147 -2.37 7.72 -8.72
N VAL A 148 -3.57 7.52 -8.18
CA VAL A 148 -4.38 8.52 -7.49
C VAL A 148 -4.70 8.06 -6.07
N LEU A 149 -4.63 8.95 -5.08
CA LEU A 149 -5.10 8.67 -3.74
C LEU A 149 -6.63 8.70 -3.70
N MET A 150 -7.22 7.60 -3.22
CA MET A 150 -8.65 7.46 -2.96
C MET A 150 -8.87 7.61 -1.47
N GLU A 151 -9.21 8.83 -1.04
CA GLU A 151 -9.50 9.12 0.37
C GLU A 151 -10.86 8.53 0.76
N ARG A 152 -10.88 7.79 1.89
CA ARG A 152 -12.07 7.19 2.49
C ARG A 152 -12.03 7.35 4.00
N GLY A 153 -12.57 6.40 4.76
CA GLY A 153 -12.78 6.52 6.21
C GLY A 153 -11.65 5.98 7.09
N SER A 154 -10.54 5.52 6.54
CA SER A 154 -9.50 4.84 7.32
C SER A 154 -8.32 5.73 7.76
N VAL A 155 -8.39 7.03 7.47
CA VAL A 155 -7.40 8.05 7.88
C VAL A 155 -8.07 9.28 8.41
#